data_3eb9b9c4a3e01c8a8cbadcccbefdfe1a
#
_entry.id   3eb9b9c4a3e01c8a8cbadcccbefdfe1a
#
_cell.length_a   1.000
_cell.length_b   1.000
_cell.length_c   1.000
_cell.angle_alpha   90.00
_cell.angle_beta   90.00
_cell.angle_gamma   90.00
#
_symmetry.space_group_name_H-M   'P 1'
#
loop_
_entity.id
_entity.type
_entity.pdbx_description
1 polymer ?
#
loop_
_entity_poly.entity_id
_entity_poly.type
_entity_poly.pdbx_seq_one_letter_code
_entity_poly.pdbx_strand_id
1 'polypeptide(L)'
;MELGGEDAAKTWLTLLLVAFTMAIMVGWPKVIPQKYQRLLPSSLVAIIFGTLWEHYVNREGFGISTRTVGGTEQLKGAFPRYHLPQVPSNGNGEWGIIFQYGISLTFVGLIESVMTLQACDEITETLPSVFRSNQECVAQGIANAVSGLFGAMGGDAMIGQSTINISVNGARGRLSGATAGILMLFFVVALSPVISTVPIGTLTGVLFMVVLSTFNWQTFPMLASHVLPEPILKCLERVAGPLPRIPKADAFVIVLTTVLAVYFNLAVGVVVGTVVLSTFDAWNRGARFQVVKGTSGPGCVVYQPLQPLFFGTSKDFARAFTPGADPQKCVVDLSRSAVADYTAVDALADVAARYEKVEKSFEIIGVSADDKKFIQLAGPAVKGAADALDGGVTRVSSKTALVEDIEANPKDVELRQRAGSHS
;
A
#
# COMPACT_ATOMS: atom_id res chain seq x y z
N MET A 1 13.87 14.62 38.43
CA MET A 1 14.57 15.64 37.63
C MET A 1 13.88 16.96 37.92
N GLU A 2 14.40 17.75 38.82
CA GLU A 2 13.98 19.14 39.00
C GLU A 2 14.52 19.93 37.80
N LEU A 3 13.61 20.30 36.89
CA LEU A 3 13.95 21.24 35.82
C LEU A 3 14.27 22.58 36.51
N GLY A 4 15.50 23.05 36.40
CA GLY A 4 15.88 24.38 36.86
C GLY A 4 14.95 25.41 36.25
N GLY A 5 14.66 26.51 36.96
CA GLY A 5 13.64 27.48 36.55
C GLY A 5 13.82 28.02 35.12
N GLU A 6 15.06 28.17 34.64
CA GLU A 6 15.37 28.54 33.24
C GLU A 6 14.99 27.47 32.21
N ASP A 7 15.17 26.19 32.52
CA ASP A 7 14.83 25.11 31.60
C ASP A 7 13.31 24.94 31.51
N ALA A 8 12.58 25.19 32.60
CA ALA A 8 11.12 25.22 32.59
C ALA A 8 10.60 26.39 31.73
N ALA A 9 11.17 27.59 31.87
CA ALA A 9 10.79 28.73 31.05
C ALA A 9 11.07 28.53 29.57
N LYS A 10 12.21 27.95 29.18
CA LYS A 10 12.54 27.57 27.78
C LYS A 10 11.55 26.58 27.23
N THR A 11 11.12 25.57 28.01
CA THR A 11 10.15 24.59 27.62
C THR A 11 8.80 25.22 27.38
N TRP A 12 8.29 26.06 28.26
CA TRP A 12 7.03 26.75 28.08
C TRP A 12 7.01 27.70 26.89
N LEU A 13 8.10 28.47 26.68
CA LEU A 13 8.21 29.33 25.49
C LEU A 13 8.25 28.54 24.20
N THR A 14 8.92 27.38 24.20
CA THR A 14 8.90 26.47 23.02
C THR A 14 7.51 25.93 22.77
N LEU A 15 6.75 25.52 23.80
CA LEU A 15 5.36 25.03 23.64
C LEU A 15 4.43 26.14 23.14
N LEU A 16 4.58 27.37 23.65
CA LEU A 16 3.85 28.52 23.15
C LEU A 16 4.15 28.82 21.69
N LEU A 17 5.40 28.69 21.28
CA LEU A 17 5.80 28.86 19.89
C LEU A 17 5.23 27.79 18.97
N VAL A 18 5.21 26.53 19.44
CA VAL A 18 4.53 25.42 18.72
C VAL A 18 3.04 25.75 18.55
N ALA A 19 2.34 26.11 19.63
CA ALA A 19 0.93 26.43 19.58
C ALA A 19 0.62 27.63 18.66
N PHE A 20 1.45 28.67 18.72
CA PHE A 20 1.36 29.82 17.83
C PHE A 20 1.52 29.45 16.35
N THR A 21 2.52 28.63 16.05
CA THR A 21 2.75 28.11 14.69
C THR A 21 1.56 27.31 14.18
N MET A 22 1.01 26.41 15.01
CA MET A 22 -0.20 25.65 14.69
C MET A 22 -1.41 26.56 14.46
N ALA A 23 -1.59 27.58 15.28
CA ALA A 23 -2.66 28.55 15.13
C ALA A 23 -2.57 29.31 13.80
N ILE A 24 -1.38 29.71 13.37
CA ILE A 24 -1.16 30.32 12.05
C ILE A 24 -1.53 29.35 10.94
N MET A 25 -1.08 28.10 11.01
CA MET A 25 -1.35 27.11 9.97
C MET A 25 -2.86 26.80 9.81
N VAL A 26 -3.63 26.83 10.89
CA VAL A 26 -5.08 26.65 10.86
C VAL A 26 -5.81 27.93 10.44
N GLY A 27 -5.32 29.08 10.89
CA GLY A 27 -5.97 30.37 10.66
C GLY A 27 -5.73 30.92 9.25
N TRP A 28 -4.51 30.80 8.74
CA TRP A 28 -4.11 31.35 7.45
C TRP A 28 -5.03 30.93 6.28
N PRO A 29 -5.34 29.61 6.09
CA PRO A 29 -6.24 29.19 5.02
C PRO A 29 -7.67 29.71 5.15
N LYS A 30 -8.11 30.07 6.36
CA LYS A 30 -9.46 30.61 6.59
C LYS A 30 -9.58 32.10 6.29
N VAL A 31 -8.48 32.84 6.45
CA VAL A 31 -8.46 34.29 6.30
C VAL A 31 -8.08 34.71 4.88
N ILE A 32 -7.19 33.97 4.25
CA ILE A 32 -6.59 34.34 2.96
C ILE A 32 -7.25 33.58 1.80
N PRO A 33 -7.67 34.26 0.71
CA PRO A 33 -8.23 33.60 -0.47
C PRO A 33 -7.27 32.61 -1.11
N GLN A 34 -7.79 31.50 -1.65
CA GLN A 34 -7.00 30.40 -2.25
C GLN A 34 -5.97 30.87 -3.30
N LYS A 35 -6.25 31.94 -4.02
CA LYS A 35 -5.32 32.52 -5.01
C LYS A 35 -3.97 32.91 -4.39
N TYR A 36 -3.98 33.48 -3.20
CA TYR A 36 -2.77 33.93 -2.50
C TYR A 36 -2.13 32.79 -1.70
N GLN A 37 -2.89 31.78 -1.28
CA GLN A 37 -2.36 30.61 -0.61
C GLN A 37 -1.38 29.79 -1.47
N ARG A 38 -1.55 29.82 -2.80
CA ARG A 38 -0.61 29.20 -3.74
C ARG A 38 0.76 29.87 -3.74
N LEU A 39 0.80 31.18 -3.53
CA LEU A 39 2.04 31.94 -3.53
C LEU A 39 2.69 31.93 -2.13
N LEU A 40 1.87 31.98 -1.08
CA LEU A 40 2.30 32.01 0.31
C LEU A 40 1.61 30.89 1.08
N PRO A 41 2.16 29.65 1.01
CA PRO A 41 1.61 28.52 1.76
C PRO A 41 1.69 28.76 3.27
N SER A 42 0.70 28.25 4.02
CA SER A 42 0.58 28.45 5.47
C SER A 42 1.82 28.03 6.24
N SER A 43 2.52 27.00 5.80
CA SER A 43 3.79 26.55 6.41
C SER A 43 4.91 27.58 6.28
N LEU A 44 5.06 28.21 5.11
CA LEU A 44 6.07 29.25 4.93
C LEU A 44 5.77 30.48 5.81
N VAL A 45 4.50 30.90 5.84
CA VAL A 45 4.04 32.00 6.69
C VAL A 45 4.28 31.68 8.16
N ALA A 46 3.95 30.48 8.60
CA ALA A 46 4.19 30.02 9.97
C ALA A 46 5.67 30.04 10.34
N ILE A 47 6.57 29.65 9.43
CA ILE A 47 8.03 29.70 9.65
C ILE A 47 8.49 31.16 9.79
N ILE A 48 8.05 32.06 8.92
CA ILE A 48 8.43 33.48 8.99
C ILE A 48 7.96 34.11 10.30
N PHE A 49 6.67 33.97 10.63
CA PHE A 49 6.13 34.55 11.86
C PHE A 49 6.69 33.88 13.13
N GLY A 50 6.94 32.59 13.10
CA GLY A 50 7.57 31.89 14.22
C GLY A 50 9.00 32.31 14.43
N THR A 51 9.77 32.60 13.36
CA THR A 51 11.13 33.16 13.48
C THR A 51 11.12 34.59 14.01
N LEU A 52 10.17 35.41 13.56
CA LEU A 52 9.98 36.77 14.09
C LEU A 52 9.57 36.73 15.56
N TRP A 53 8.67 35.84 15.96
CA TRP A 53 8.32 35.65 17.38
C TRP A 53 9.52 35.28 18.25
N GLU A 54 10.35 34.34 17.78
CA GLU A 54 11.57 33.97 18.49
C GLU A 54 12.51 35.18 18.70
N HIS A 55 12.67 36.00 17.65
CA HIS A 55 13.57 37.13 17.71
C HIS A 55 13.04 38.23 18.63
N TYR A 56 11.82 38.70 18.42
CA TYR A 56 11.28 39.88 19.09
C TYR A 56 10.65 39.55 20.46
N VAL A 57 9.98 38.42 20.61
CA VAL A 57 9.29 38.09 21.85
C VAL A 57 10.17 37.31 22.80
N ASN A 58 10.81 36.24 22.31
CA ASN A 58 11.58 35.37 23.19
C ASN A 58 12.94 35.99 23.54
N ARG A 59 13.72 36.47 22.55
CA ARG A 59 15.07 36.99 22.77
C ARG A 59 15.07 38.41 23.30
N GLU A 60 14.35 39.33 22.64
CA GLU A 60 14.33 40.75 23.09
C GLU A 60 13.36 40.96 24.25
N GLY A 61 12.19 40.30 24.26
CA GLY A 61 11.18 40.47 25.29
C GLY A 61 11.49 39.73 26.59
N PHE A 62 11.81 38.46 26.54
CA PHE A 62 12.06 37.63 27.72
C PHE A 62 13.55 37.39 28.00
N GLY A 63 14.45 37.75 27.09
CA GLY A 63 15.89 37.48 27.22
C GLY A 63 16.27 36.00 27.12
N ILE A 64 15.32 35.15 26.68
CA ILE A 64 15.49 33.70 26.63
C ILE A 64 15.50 33.26 25.16
N SER A 65 16.54 32.56 24.73
CA SER A 65 16.62 31.99 23.39
C SER A 65 16.18 30.52 23.38
N THR A 66 15.28 30.16 22.49
CA THR A 66 14.97 28.75 22.24
C THR A 66 15.96 28.13 21.25
N ARG A 67 15.94 26.81 21.11
CA ARG A 67 16.84 26.12 20.16
C ARG A 67 16.46 26.45 18.73
N THR A 68 17.47 26.84 17.93
CA THR A 68 17.35 27.08 16.50
C THR A 68 18.05 25.99 15.71
N VAL A 69 17.72 25.87 14.40
CA VAL A 69 18.37 24.91 13.48
C VAL A 69 19.91 25.09 13.51
N GLY A 70 20.41 26.32 13.44
CA GLY A 70 21.84 26.60 13.48
C GLY A 70 22.52 26.32 14.84
N GLY A 71 21.73 26.24 15.92
CA GLY A 71 22.24 25.85 17.24
C GLY A 71 22.36 24.34 17.44
N THR A 72 21.68 23.55 16.60
CA THR A 72 21.71 22.07 16.64
C THR A 72 22.66 21.52 15.58
N GLU A 73 22.63 22.10 14.38
CA GLU A 73 23.43 21.66 13.23
C GLU A 73 24.09 22.87 12.56
N GLN A 74 25.40 22.82 12.35
CA GLN A 74 26.12 23.89 11.64
C GLN A 74 25.85 23.80 10.13
N LEU A 75 24.81 24.48 9.64
CA LEU A 75 24.57 24.66 8.23
C LEU A 75 25.64 25.59 7.63
N LYS A 76 26.66 25.01 7.01
CA LYS A 76 27.78 25.78 6.45
C LYS A 76 27.50 26.44 5.10
N GLY A 77 26.30 26.27 4.52
CA GLY A 77 25.95 26.86 3.19
C GLY A 77 26.91 26.46 2.08
N ALA A 78 27.43 25.25 2.09
CA ALA A 78 28.37 24.75 1.10
C ALA A 78 27.70 23.73 0.15
N PHE A 79 28.23 23.63 -1.07
CA PHE A 79 27.81 22.55 -1.97
C PHE A 79 28.13 21.16 -1.37
N PRO A 80 27.29 20.15 -1.61
CA PRO A 80 27.56 18.79 -1.19
C PRO A 80 28.92 18.34 -1.73
N ARG A 81 29.76 17.82 -0.83
CA ARG A 81 31.08 17.30 -1.20
C ARG A 81 30.99 15.79 -1.36
N TYR A 82 31.63 15.28 -2.39
CA TYR A 82 31.81 13.84 -2.56
C TYR A 82 32.52 13.27 -1.33
N HIS A 83 31.92 12.28 -0.72
CA HIS A 83 32.43 11.60 0.46
C HIS A 83 32.24 10.10 0.30
N LEU A 84 33.35 9.38 0.06
CA LEU A 84 33.27 7.93 0.07
C LEU A 84 33.01 7.45 1.48
N PRO A 85 31.92 6.68 1.71
CA PRO A 85 31.69 6.10 3.02
C PRO A 85 32.87 5.21 3.42
N GLN A 86 33.31 5.38 4.66
CA GLN A 86 34.37 4.52 5.20
C GLN A 86 33.78 3.13 5.43
N VAL A 87 34.34 2.14 4.75
CA VAL A 87 33.93 0.75 4.92
C VAL A 87 34.39 0.28 6.31
N PRO A 88 33.50 -0.27 7.15
CA PRO A 88 33.86 -0.75 8.46
C PRO A 88 34.93 -1.83 8.38
N SER A 89 35.95 -1.74 9.25
CA SER A 89 36.95 -2.81 9.41
C SER A 89 36.29 -4.01 10.08
N ASN A 90 36.53 -5.21 9.54
CA ASN A 90 35.94 -6.46 10.04
C ASN A 90 36.26 -6.69 11.53
N GLY A 91 35.30 -6.54 12.42
CA GLY A 91 35.47 -6.92 13.82
C GLY A 91 34.40 -6.47 14.81
N ASN A 92 33.69 -5.38 14.58
CA ASN A 92 32.85 -4.74 15.62
C ASN A 92 31.34 -4.87 15.42
N GLY A 93 30.84 -5.78 14.60
CA GLY A 93 29.38 -5.90 14.35
C GLY A 93 28.76 -4.77 13.55
N GLU A 94 29.55 -3.82 13.07
CA GLU A 94 29.11 -2.63 12.30
C GLU A 94 28.34 -3.00 11.04
N TRP A 95 28.77 -4.08 10.36
CA TRP A 95 28.02 -4.60 9.20
C TRP A 95 26.60 -5.04 9.54
N GLY A 96 26.38 -5.61 10.74
CA GLY A 96 25.05 -5.99 11.21
C GLY A 96 24.13 -4.77 11.31
N ILE A 97 24.66 -3.65 11.84
CA ILE A 97 23.94 -2.37 11.95
C ILE A 97 23.62 -1.83 10.56
N ILE A 98 24.60 -1.80 9.64
CA ILE A 98 24.43 -1.30 8.28
C ILE A 98 23.34 -2.09 7.55
N PHE A 99 23.41 -3.43 7.58
CA PHE A 99 22.41 -4.28 6.91
C PHE A 99 21.04 -4.16 7.55
N GLN A 100 20.94 -4.13 8.87
CA GLN A 100 19.66 -3.99 9.57
C GLN A 100 18.93 -2.69 9.20
N TYR A 101 19.63 -1.57 9.31
CA TYR A 101 19.04 -0.26 9.00
C TYR A 101 18.89 -0.06 7.48
N GLY A 102 19.84 -0.49 6.67
CA GLY A 102 19.79 -0.40 5.22
C GLY A 102 18.59 -1.16 4.64
N ILE A 103 18.37 -2.40 5.07
CA ILE A 103 17.22 -3.20 4.65
C ILE A 103 15.92 -2.56 5.12
N SER A 104 15.84 -2.16 6.40
CA SER A 104 14.62 -1.53 6.95
C SER A 104 14.25 -0.25 6.21
N LEU A 105 15.22 0.65 5.97
CA LEU A 105 15.00 1.90 5.24
C LEU A 105 14.64 1.65 3.77
N THR A 106 15.25 0.64 3.14
CA THR A 106 14.91 0.27 1.77
C THR A 106 13.45 -0.16 1.65
N PHE A 107 12.97 -1.04 2.53
CA PHE A 107 11.58 -1.49 2.49
C PHE A 107 10.59 -0.35 2.75
N VAL A 108 10.87 0.49 3.75
CA VAL A 108 10.00 1.66 4.06
C VAL A 108 9.96 2.61 2.87
N GLY A 109 11.11 3.02 2.34
CA GLY A 109 11.17 3.99 1.25
C GLY A 109 10.58 3.46 -0.05
N LEU A 110 10.78 2.17 -0.40
CA LEU A 110 10.17 1.58 -1.58
C LEU A 110 8.64 1.49 -1.46
N ILE A 111 8.13 1.07 -0.30
CA ILE A 111 6.67 0.99 -0.09
C ILE A 111 6.06 2.38 -0.17
N GLU A 112 6.63 3.39 0.48
CA GLU A 112 6.13 4.76 0.46
C GLU A 112 6.18 5.35 -0.96
N SER A 113 7.27 5.15 -1.70
CA SER A 113 7.40 5.63 -3.08
C SER A 113 6.39 4.97 -4.03
N VAL A 114 6.15 3.67 -3.90
CA VAL A 114 5.15 2.97 -4.73
C VAL A 114 3.72 3.39 -4.37
N MET A 115 3.41 3.58 -3.09
CA MET A 115 2.12 4.10 -2.65
C MET A 115 1.91 5.55 -3.15
N THR A 116 2.94 6.38 -3.11
CA THR A 116 2.91 7.74 -3.67
C THR A 116 2.64 7.72 -5.16
N LEU A 117 3.30 6.83 -5.91
CA LEU A 117 3.05 6.65 -7.34
C LEU A 117 1.59 6.27 -7.60
N GLN A 118 1.02 5.31 -6.85
CA GLN A 118 -0.38 4.91 -6.99
C GLN A 118 -1.34 6.07 -6.69
N ALA A 119 -1.12 6.80 -5.60
CA ALA A 119 -1.93 7.99 -5.27
C ALA A 119 -1.85 9.08 -6.36
N CYS A 120 -0.68 9.28 -6.95
CA CYS A 120 -0.51 10.19 -8.08
C CYS A 120 -1.21 9.68 -9.35
N ASP A 121 -1.18 8.38 -9.62
CA ASP A 121 -1.86 7.76 -10.75
C ASP A 121 -3.38 7.90 -10.64
N GLU A 122 -3.95 7.72 -9.44
CA GLU A 122 -5.38 7.96 -9.18
C GLU A 122 -5.79 9.41 -9.47
N ILE A 123 -5.03 10.41 -8.98
CA ILE A 123 -5.32 11.83 -9.21
C ILE A 123 -5.18 12.21 -10.69
N THR A 124 -4.26 11.58 -11.41
CA THR A 124 -3.99 11.86 -12.82
C THR A 124 -4.79 10.98 -13.78
N GLU A 125 -5.64 10.10 -13.25
CA GLU A 125 -6.43 9.10 -14.01
C GLU A 125 -5.53 8.26 -14.95
N THR A 126 -4.31 7.97 -14.50
CA THR A 126 -3.35 7.17 -15.25
C THR A 126 -3.48 5.71 -14.86
N LEU A 127 -3.55 4.81 -15.83
CA LEU A 127 -3.66 3.39 -15.55
C LEU A 127 -2.43 2.85 -14.82
N PRO A 128 -2.61 2.10 -13.72
CA PRO A 128 -1.51 1.46 -13.02
C PRO A 128 -0.72 0.53 -13.94
N SER A 129 0.60 0.55 -13.83
CA SER A 129 1.48 -0.31 -14.63
C SER A 129 2.61 -0.85 -13.78
N VAL A 130 2.80 -2.18 -13.78
CA VAL A 130 3.93 -2.85 -13.12
C VAL A 130 5.27 -2.30 -13.61
N PHE A 131 5.36 -1.96 -14.89
CA PHE A 131 6.57 -1.37 -15.47
C PHE A 131 6.92 -0.03 -14.83
N ARG A 132 5.92 0.83 -14.56
CA ARG A 132 6.13 2.13 -13.89
C ARG A 132 6.57 1.96 -12.44
N SER A 133 5.96 1.02 -11.71
CA SER A 133 6.37 0.70 -10.34
C SER A 133 7.81 0.17 -10.28
N ASN A 134 8.20 -0.68 -11.21
CA ASN A 134 9.58 -1.18 -11.30
C ASN A 134 10.58 -0.05 -11.62
N GLN A 135 10.22 0.86 -12.53
CA GLN A 135 11.04 2.04 -12.83
C GLN A 135 11.23 2.93 -11.60
N GLU A 136 10.17 3.16 -10.82
CA GLU A 136 10.22 3.95 -9.59
C GLU A 136 11.16 3.31 -8.57
N CYS A 137 11.06 2.00 -8.33
CA CYS A 137 11.96 1.29 -7.42
C CYS A 137 13.42 1.41 -7.83
N VAL A 138 13.73 1.27 -9.14
CA VAL A 138 15.10 1.42 -9.66
C VAL A 138 15.58 2.86 -9.54
N ALA A 139 14.74 3.84 -9.88
CA ALA A 139 15.08 5.25 -9.79
C ALA A 139 15.37 5.66 -8.33
N GLN A 140 14.55 5.20 -7.38
CA GLN A 140 14.73 5.42 -5.95
C GLN A 140 16.06 4.81 -5.46
N GLY A 141 16.37 3.59 -5.87
CA GLY A 141 17.63 2.93 -5.52
C GLY A 141 18.86 3.70 -6.03
N ILE A 142 18.82 4.16 -7.29
CA ILE A 142 19.90 4.97 -7.87
C ILE A 142 20.04 6.31 -7.16
N ALA A 143 18.92 7.01 -6.90
CA ALA A 143 18.92 8.29 -6.21
C ALA A 143 19.52 8.18 -4.80
N ASN A 144 19.15 7.15 -4.04
CA ASN A 144 19.66 6.90 -2.70
C ASN A 144 21.15 6.50 -2.70
N ALA A 145 21.59 5.71 -3.68
CA ALA A 145 23.00 5.40 -3.86
C ALA A 145 23.83 6.65 -4.16
N VAL A 146 23.35 7.52 -5.04
CA VAL A 146 24.00 8.82 -5.32
C VAL A 146 24.01 9.70 -4.07
N SER A 147 22.90 9.81 -3.33
CA SER A 147 22.86 10.58 -2.07
C SER A 147 23.88 10.06 -1.06
N GLY A 148 24.03 8.75 -0.93
CA GLY A 148 25.02 8.13 -0.05
C GLY A 148 26.47 8.46 -0.40
N LEU A 149 26.80 8.59 -1.70
CA LEU A 149 28.13 9.02 -2.16
C LEU A 149 28.47 10.47 -1.76
N PHE A 150 27.47 11.28 -1.47
CA PHE A 150 27.62 12.64 -0.94
C PHE A 150 27.47 12.69 0.59
N GLY A 151 27.43 11.54 1.27
CA GLY A 151 27.27 11.45 2.72
C GLY A 151 25.88 11.88 3.22
N ALA A 152 24.88 11.92 2.33
CA ALA A 152 23.52 12.26 2.68
C ALA A 152 22.72 11.00 3.07
N MET A 153 21.65 11.22 3.84
CA MET A 153 20.66 10.18 4.10
C MET A 153 19.87 9.86 2.83
N GLY A 154 19.37 8.63 2.74
CA GLY A 154 18.41 8.26 1.74
C GLY A 154 17.10 9.06 1.91
N GLY A 155 16.36 9.21 0.83
CA GLY A 155 15.05 9.84 0.81
C GLY A 155 14.06 8.98 0.03
N ASP A 156 12.80 9.36 0.07
CA ASP A 156 11.70 8.73 -0.63
C ASP A 156 10.67 9.75 -1.13
N ALA A 157 9.69 9.27 -1.90
CA ALA A 157 8.63 10.12 -2.41
C ALA A 157 7.48 10.20 -1.41
N MET A 158 7.22 11.38 -0.86
CA MET A 158 6.18 11.61 0.13
C MET A 158 4.81 11.84 -0.52
N ILE A 159 3.78 11.08 -0.10
CA ILE A 159 2.41 11.16 -0.65
C ILE A 159 1.86 12.59 -0.56
N GLY A 160 1.91 13.20 0.63
CA GLY A 160 1.30 14.50 0.89
C GLY A 160 1.85 15.62 0.00
N GLN A 161 3.16 15.69 -0.17
CA GLN A 161 3.82 16.72 -1.00
C GLN A 161 3.53 16.49 -2.49
N SER A 162 3.60 15.24 -2.94
CA SER A 162 3.39 14.89 -4.35
C SER A 162 1.94 15.12 -4.77
N THR A 163 0.98 14.71 -3.96
CA THR A 163 -0.46 14.89 -4.25
C THR A 163 -0.88 16.36 -4.24
N ILE A 164 -0.37 17.17 -3.29
CA ILE A 164 -0.61 18.61 -3.27
C ILE A 164 -0.02 19.28 -4.51
N ASN A 165 1.20 18.89 -4.90
CA ASN A 165 1.85 19.46 -6.06
C ASN A 165 1.07 19.19 -7.36
N ILE A 166 0.46 18.00 -7.48
CA ILE A 166 -0.37 17.64 -8.63
C ILE A 166 -1.74 18.31 -8.57
N SER A 167 -2.46 18.17 -7.43
CA SER A 167 -3.86 18.57 -7.32
C SER A 167 -4.03 20.09 -7.22
N VAL A 168 -3.16 20.77 -6.45
CA VAL A 168 -3.27 22.20 -6.18
C VAL A 168 -2.48 23.01 -7.19
N ASN A 169 -1.22 22.62 -7.48
CA ASN A 169 -0.33 23.39 -8.34
C ASN A 169 -0.41 22.95 -9.82
N GLY A 170 -1.10 21.85 -10.11
CA GLY A 170 -1.24 21.34 -11.48
C GLY A 170 0.06 20.78 -12.07
N ALA A 171 1.01 20.37 -11.21
CA ALA A 171 2.28 19.83 -11.65
C ALA A 171 2.09 18.57 -12.50
N ARG A 172 2.84 18.49 -13.59
CA ARG A 172 2.88 17.32 -14.48
C ARG A 172 4.32 17.06 -14.90
N GLY A 173 4.67 15.77 -14.94
CA GLY A 173 5.95 15.34 -15.46
C GLY A 173 7.17 15.58 -14.55
N ARG A 174 8.32 15.11 -15.03
CA ARG A 174 9.59 15.03 -14.28
C ARG A 174 10.24 16.39 -14.00
N LEU A 175 9.92 17.40 -14.81
CA LEU A 175 10.51 18.74 -14.65
C LEU A 175 10.15 19.37 -13.31
N SER A 176 8.95 19.11 -12.78
CA SER A 176 8.53 19.62 -11.48
C SER A 176 9.46 19.14 -10.35
N GLY A 177 9.74 17.83 -10.30
CA GLY A 177 10.67 17.27 -9.31
C GLY A 177 12.10 17.77 -9.47
N ALA A 178 12.61 17.84 -10.70
CA ALA A 178 13.94 18.37 -10.96
C ALA A 178 14.07 19.84 -10.53
N THR A 179 13.06 20.67 -10.81
CA THR A 179 13.04 22.07 -10.38
C THR A 179 13.02 22.18 -8.85
N ALA A 180 12.22 21.35 -8.16
CA ALA A 180 12.18 21.31 -6.71
C ALA A 180 13.55 20.95 -6.10
N GLY A 181 14.25 19.94 -6.66
CA GLY A 181 15.59 19.56 -6.22
C GLY A 181 16.63 20.67 -6.40
N ILE A 182 16.62 21.36 -7.57
CA ILE A 182 17.52 22.47 -7.85
C ILE A 182 17.26 23.66 -6.91
N LEU A 183 15.99 23.99 -6.69
CA LEU A 183 15.60 25.07 -5.77
C LEU A 183 15.97 24.74 -4.33
N MET A 184 15.81 23.48 -3.90
CA MET A 184 16.20 23.04 -2.57
C MET A 184 17.72 23.19 -2.38
N LEU A 185 18.53 22.76 -3.36
CA LEU A 185 19.98 22.95 -3.33
C LEU A 185 20.35 24.44 -3.24
N PHE A 186 19.70 25.27 -4.04
CA PHE A 186 19.90 26.72 -3.98
C PHE A 186 19.57 27.30 -2.60
N PHE A 187 18.43 26.92 -2.03
CA PHE A 187 18.03 27.38 -0.68
C PHE A 187 19.00 26.93 0.41
N VAL A 188 19.48 25.69 0.37
CA VAL A 188 20.46 25.21 1.36
C VAL A 188 21.78 25.96 1.24
N VAL A 189 22.25 26.26 0.04
CA VAL A 189 23.53 26.95 -0.17
C VAL A 189 23.42 28.45 0.09
N ALA A 190 22.42 29.14 -0.50
CA ALA A 190 22.31 30.58 -0.45
C ALA A 190 21.60 31.11 0.79
N LEU A 191 20.60 30.39 1.32
CA LEU A 191 19.77 30.84 2.44
C LEU A 191 20.12 30.14 3.76
N SER A 192 21.24 29.43 3.82
CA SER A 192 21.74 28.78 5.04
C SER A 192 21.76 29.68 6.26
N PRO A 193 22.26 30.96 6.20
CA PRO A 193 22.22 31.84 7.35
C PRO A 193 20.80 32.13 7.84
N VAL A 194 19.84 32.28 6.94
CA VAL A 194 18.43 32.53 7.27
C VAL A 194 17.80 31.28 7.87
N ILE A 195 18.02 30.11 7.25
CA ILE A 195 17.50 28.82 7.73
C ILE A 195 18.04 28.53 9.14
N SER A 196 19.28 28.87 9.41
CA SER A 196 19.91 28.68 10.72
C SER A 196 19.19 29.44 11.85
N THR A 197 18.48 30.51 11.56
CA THR A 197 17.74 31.31 12.57
C THR A 197 16.37 30.74 12.90
N VAL A 198 15.88 29.80 12.11
CA VAL A 198 14.55 29.19 12.29
C VAL A 198 14.51 28.39 13.61
N PRO A 199 13.56 28.67 14.52
CA PRO A 199 13.47 27.94 15.77
C PRO A 199 12.90 26.54 15.56
N ILE A 200 13.45 25.56 16.28
CA ILE A 200 13.00 24.15 16.21
C ILE A 200 11.54 24.04 16.64
N GLY A 201 11.08 24.84 17.61
CA GLY A 201 9.69 24.87 18.02
C GLY A 201 8.72 25.17 16.87
N THR A 202 9.07 26.09 15.98
CA THR A 202 8.27 26.39 14.78
C THR A 202 8.22 25.20 13.85
N LEU A 203 9.34 24.54 13.54
CA LEU A 203 9.37 23.35 12.70
C LEU A 203 8.56 22.20 13.31
N THR A 204 8.64 22.04 14.63
CA THR A 204 7.83 21.06 15.36
C THR A 204 6.34 21.35 15.21
N GLY A 205 5.90 22.60 15.29
CA GLY A 205 4.51 23.01 15.07
C GLY A 205 4.03 22.70 13.64
N VAL A 206 4.88 22.94 12.64
CA VAL A 206 4.59 22.57 11.25
C VAL A 206 4.47 21.06 11.11
N LEU A 207 5.40 20.28 11.68
CA LEU A 207 5.35 18.82 11.66
C LEU A 207 4.09 18.26 12.33
N PHE A 208 3.68 18.81 13.48
CA PHE A 208 2.42 18.41 14.11
C PHE A 208 1.21 18.62 13.20
N MET A 209 1.16 19.74 12.49
CA MET A 209 0.08 19.99 11.54
C MET A 209 0.10 19.02 10.35
N VAL A 210 1.27 18.66 9.85
CA VAL A 210 1.44 17.65 8.81
C VAL A 210 0.93 16.30 9.31
N VAL A 211 1.31 15.87 10.50
CA VAL A 211 0.84 14.62 11.12
C VAL A 211 -0.70 14.63 11.26
N LEU A 212 -1.27 15.72 11.79
CA LEU A 212 -2.73 15.84 11.94
C LEU A 212 -3.49 15.81 10.61
N SER A 213 -2.90 16.35 9.55
CA SER A 213 -3.51 16.37 8.21
C SER A 213 -3.36 15.06 7.44
N THR A 214 -2.28 14.31 7.69
CA THR A 214 -2.02 13.02 7.03
C THR A 214 -2.67 11.85 7.77
N PHE A 215 -2.98 12.05 9.06
CA PHE A 215 -3.58 11.01 9.88
C PHE A 215 -5.00 10.68 9.40
N ASN A 216 -5.26 9.40 9.13
CA ASN A 216 -6.59 8.95 8.74
C ASN A 216 -7.51 8.81 9.97
N TRP A 217 -8.23 9.89 10.31
CA TRP A 217 -9.15 9.95 11.45
C TRP A 217 -10.30 8.95 11.36
N GLN A 218 -10.63 8.46 10.15
CA GLN A 218 -11.67 7.45 9.95
C GLN A 218 -11.28 6.07 10.52
N THR A 219 -9.99 5.85 10.80
CA THR A 219 -9.51 4.60 11.42
C THR A 219 -10.14 4.37 12.79
N PHE A 220 -10.34 5.43 13.60
CA PHE A 220 -10.96 5.29 14.92
C PHE A 220 -12.42 4.80 14.86
N PRO A 221 -13.32 5.44 14.10
CA PRO A 221 -14.68 4.92 13.96
C PRO A 221 -14.72 3.54 13.29
N MET A 222 -13.83 3.22 12.36
CA MET A 222 -13.71 1.88 11.79
C MET A 222 -13.39 0.82 12.84
N LEU A 223 -12.40 1.05 13.69
CA LEU A 223 -12.04 0.14 14.78
C LEU A 223 -13.13 0.12 15.87
N ALA A 224 -13.70 1.27 16.22
CA ALA A 224 -14.78 1.38 17.18
C ALA A 224 -15.99 0.53 16.79
N SER A 225 -16.29 0.40 15.48
CA SER A 225 -17.38 -0.43 14.96
C SER A 225 -17.25 -1.92 15.31
N HIS A 226 -16.04 -2.39 15.66
CA HIS A 226 -15.76 -3.80 16.02
C HIS A 226 -15.73 -4.04 17.53
N VAL A 227 -15.41 -3.00 18.31
CA VAL A 227 -15.22 -3.11 19.78
C VAL A 227 -16.48 -2.70 20.53
N LEU A 228 -17.25 -1.75 20.00
CA LEU A 228 -18.40 -1.21 20.67
C LEU A 228 -19.65 -2.11 20.50
N PRO A 229 -20.45 -2.31 21.55
CA PRO A 229 -21.74 -3.01 21.46
C PRO A 229 -22.71 -2.27 20.51
N GLU A 230 -23.54 -3.01 19.80
CA GLU A 230 -24.56 -2.51 18.86
C GLU A 230 -25.37 -1.29 19.35
N PRO A 231 -25.86 -1.21 20.62
CA PRO A 231 -26.65 -0.07 21.07
C PRO A 231 -25.83 1.22 21.11
N ILE A 232 -24.55 1.17 21.48
CA ILE A 232 -23.65 2.35 21.50
C ILE A 232 -23.32 2.75 20.05
N LEU A 233 -23.09 1.78 19.19
CA LEU A 233 -22.82 2.00 17.77
C LEU A 233 -23.96 2.74 17.10
N LYS A 234 -25.21 2.31 17.29
CA LYS A 234 -26.40 3.00 16.76
C LYS A 234 -26.58 4.43 17.29
N CYS A 235 -26.19 4.67 18.55
CA CYS A 235 -26.19 6.00 19.11
C CYS A 235 -25.15 6.90 18.44
N LEU A 236 -23.95 6.36 18.20
CA LEU A 236 -22.83 7.05 17.55
C LEU A 236 -23.14 7.32 16.06
N GLU A 237 -23.72 6.36 15.35
CA GLU A 237 -24.19 6.52 13.97
C GLU A 237 -25.27 7.61 13.81
N ARG A 238 -26.10 7.80 14.83
CA ARG A 238 -27.12 8.86 14.82
C ARG A 238 -26.50 10.26 14.94
N VAL A 239 -25.36 10.39 15.62
CA VAL A 239 -24.69 11.68 15.85
C VAL A 239 -23.65 11.97 14.79
N ALA A 240 -22.84 10.98 14.41
CA ALA A 240 -21.68 11.12 13.52
C ALA A 240 -21.96 10.69 12.07
N GLY A 241 -23.15 10.15 11.77
CA GLY A 241 -23.45 9.55 10.47
C GLY A 241 -23.03 8.08 10.36
N PRO A 242 -23.26 7.43 9.21
CA PRO A 242 -22.96 6.02 9.02
C PRO A 242 -21.46 5.73 9.19
N LEU A 243 -21.14 4.81 10.10
CA LEU A 243 -19.76 4.43 10.38
C LEU A 243 -19.25 3.46 9.30
N PRO A 244 -18.05 3.67 8.78
CA PRO A 244 -17.45 2.75 7.83
C PRO A 244 -17.16 1.40 8.53
N ARG A 245 -17.66 0.31 7.93
CA ARG A 245 -17.44 -1.05 8.42
C ARG A 245 -16.37 -1.75 7.59
N ILE A 246 -15.37 -2.31 8.24
CA ILE A 246 -14.29 -3.08 7.63
C ILE A 246 -14.38 -4.55 8.05
N PRO A 247 -13.81 -5.51 7.31
CA PRO A 247 -13.67 -6.89 7.75
C PRO A 247 -12.92 -7.01 9.08
N LYS A 248 -13.25 -8.00 9.89
CA LYS A 248 -12.56 -8.22 11.19
C LYS A 248 -11.06 -8.49 11.01
N ALA A 249 -10.68 -9.14 9.91
CA ALA A 249 -9.27 -9.38 9.57
C ALA A 249 -8.51 -8.06 9.37
N ASP A 250 -9.10 -7.11 8.64
CA ASP A 250 -8.48 -5.82 8.36
C ASP A 250 -8.33 -5.00 9.66
N ALA A 251 -9.36 -4.99 10.52
CA ALA A 251 -9.28 -4.34 11.82
C ALA A 251 -8.16 -4.92 12.69
N PHE A 252 -8.02 -6.25 12.71
CA PHE A 252 -6.94 -6.94 13.43
C PHE A 252 -5.57 -6.55 12.86
N VAL A 253 -5.41 -6.54 11.53
CA VAL A 253 -4.14 -6.19 10.87
C VAL A 253 -3.76 -4.73 11.13
N ILE A 254 -4.70 -3.79 11.11
CA ILE A 254 -4.45 -2.38 11.44
C ILE A 254 -3.85 -2.25 12.85
N VAL A 255 -4.47 -2.90 13.85
CA VAL A 255 -3.98 -2.86 15.22
C VAL A 255 -2.62 -3.55 15.34
N LEU A 256 -2.46 -4.74 14.76
CA LEU A 256 -1.22 -5.50 14.76
C LEU A 256 -0.07 -4.70 14.15
N THR A 257 -0.27 -4.14 12.96
CA THR A 257 0.74 -3.34 12.25
C THR A 257 1.13 -2.11 13.06
N THR A 258 0.15 -1.42 13.66
CA THR A 258 0.41 -0.24 14.49
C THR A 258 1.24 -0.60 15.73
N VAL A 259 0.88 -1.66 16.44
CA VAL A 259 1.62 -2.13 17.64
C VAL A 259 3.04 -2.52 17.26
N LEU A 260 3.22 -3.29 16.19
CA LEU A 260 4.55 -3.71 15.75
C LEU A 260 5.41 -2.53 15.27
N ALA A 261 4.80 -1.56 14.59
CA ALA A 261 5.51 -0.35 14.14
C ALA A 261 6.02 0.49 15.32
N VAL A 262 5.24 0.58 16.40
CA VAL A 262 5.63 1.32 17.62
C VAL A 262 6.67 0.57 18.44
N TYR A 263 6.52 -0.76 18.60
CA TYR A 263 7.41 -1.56 19.46
C TYR A 263 8.76 -1.90 18.82
N PHE A 264 8.77 -2.19 17.52
CA PHE A 264 9.98 -2.58 16.81
C PHE A 264 10.43 -1.47 15.86
N ASN A 265 9.79 -1.36 14.72
CA ASN A 265 9.95 -0.29 13.74
C ASN A 265 8.87 -0.41 12.66
N LEU A 266 8.72 0.65 11.86
CA LEU A 266 7.72 0.71 10.79
C LEU A 266 7.89 -0.43 9.76
N ALA A 267 9.13 -0.79 9.40
CA ALA A 267 9.39 -1.85 8.43
C ALA A 267 8.86 -3.21 8.89
N VAL A 268 9.12 -3.59 10.14
CA VAL A 268 8.60 -4.85 10.72
C VAL A 268 7.07 -4.82 10.74
N GLY A 269 6.46 -3.71 11.17
CA GLY A 269 5.01 -3.56 11.18
C GLY A 269 4.40 -3.80 9.80
N VAL A 270 4.94 -3.14 8.77
CA VAL A 270 4.43 -3.24 7.40
C VAL A 270 4.62 -4.64 6.82
N VAL A 271 5.82 -5.23 6.93
CA VAL A 271 6.09 -6.56 6.38
C VAL A 271 5.20 -7.63 7.03
N VAL A 272 5.14 -7.65 8.36
CA VAL A 272 4.30 -8.62 9.09
C VAL A 272 2.82 -8.38 8.79
N GLY A 273 2.37 -7.12 8.79
CA GLY A 273 1.00 -6.77 8.46
C GLY A 273 0.60 -7.22 7.06
N THR A 274 1.46 -6.99 6.07
CA THR A 274 1.23 -7.42 4.68
C THR A 274 1.15 -8.94 4.56
N VAL A 275 2.06 -9.68 5.19
CA VAL A 275 2.05 -11.15 5.18
C VAL A 275 0.76 -11.68 5.83
N VAL A 276 0.38 -11.15 6.98
CA VAL A 276 -0.84 -11.57 7.69
C VAL A 276 -2.08 -11.24 6.86
N LEU A 277 -2.20 -10.03 6.32
CA LEU A 277 -3.33 -9.63 5.46
C LEU A 277 -3.43 -10.50 4.21
N SER A 278 -2.31 -10.75 3.53
CA SER A 278 -2.26 -11.62 2.34
C SER A 278 -2.69 -13.04 2.67
N THR A 279 -2.33 -13.54 3.84
CA THR A 279 -2.74 -14.87 4.31
C THR A 279 -4.25 -14.92 4.56
N PHE A 280 -4.82 -13.91 5.24
CA PHE A 280 -6.28 -13.81 5.43
C PHE A 280 -7.04 -13.69 4.13
N ASP A 281 -6.53 -12.88 3.19
CA ASP A 281 -7.16 -12.69 1.88
C ASP A 281 -7.13 -13.98 1.06
N ALA A 282 -5.99 -14.69 1.03
CA ALA A 282 -5.87 -15.99 0.39
C ALA A 282 -6.85 -17.02 0.99
N TRP A 283 -6.96 -17.04 2.31
CA TRP A 283 -7.91 -17.91 3.02
C TRP A 283 -9.37 -17.58 2.67
N ASN A 284 -9.73 -16.31 2.72
CA ASN A 284 -11.09 -15.86 2.40
C ASN A 284 -11.48 -16.13 0.93
N ARG A 285 -10.53 -16.00 0.01
CA ARG A 285 -10.76 -16.36 -1.41
C ARG A 285 -10.94 -17.86 -1.57
N GLY A 286 -10.16 -18.67 -0.87
CA GLY A 286 -10.33 -20.12 -0.83
C GLY A 286 -11.72 -20.53 -0.32
N ALA A 287 -12.16 -19.93 0.79
CA ALA A 287 -13.47 -20.23 1.39
C ALA A 287 -14.69 -19.83 0.52
N ARG A 288 -14.51 -18.96 -0.48
CA ARG A 288 -15.56 -18.54 -1.42
C ARG A 288 -15.46 -19.19 -2.79
N PHE A 289 -14.61 -20.22 -2.92
CA PHE A 289 -14.39 -20.87 -4.20
C PHE A 289 -15.66 -21.49 -4.73
N GLN A 290 -15.99 -21.21 -5.98
CA GLN A 290 -17.19 -21.69 -6.66
C GLN A 290 -16.84 -22.23 -8.03
N VAL A 291 -17.40 -23.37 -8.37
CA VAL A 291 -17.36 -23.97 -9.70
C VAL A 291 -18.79 -24.05 -10.23
N VAL A 292 -19.03 -23.40 -11.34
CA VAL A 292 -20.32 -23.48 -12.04
C VAL A 292 -20.31 -24.72 -12.92
N LYS A 293 -21.30 -25.57 -12.74
CA LYS A 293 -21.53 -26.77 -13.58
C LYS A 293 -22.64 -26.49 -14.57
N GLY A 294 -22.33 -26.57 -15.85
CA GLY A 294 -23.28 -26.40 -16.93
C GLY A 294 -23.24 -27.56 -17.92
N THR A 295 -24.20 -27.63 -18.80
CA THR A 295 -24.26 -28.63 -19.91
C THR A 295 -24.12 -27.92 -21.25
N SER A 296 -23.17 -28.34 -22.07
CA SER A 296 -22.95 -27.78 -23.41
C SER A 296 -23.37 -28.80 -24.50
N GLY A 297 -24.65 -29.18 -24.47
CA GLY A 297 -25.22 -30.16 -25.41
C GLY A 297 -25.34 -31.60 -24.87
N PRO A 298 -25.96 -32.50 -25.62
CA PRO A 298 -26.16 -33.88 -25.18
C PRO A 298 -24.81 -34.62 -25.03
N GLY A 299 -24.52 -35.08 -23.82
CA GLY A 299 -23.31 -35.87 -23.54
C GLY A 299 -22.07 -35.08 -23.13
N CYS A 300 -22.16 -33.73 -22.90
CA CYS A 300 -21.06 -32.91 -22.49
C CYS A 300 -21.42 -32.07 -21.26
N VAL A 301 -20.53 -32.10 -20.23
CA VAL A 301 -20.62 -31.26 -19.06
C VAL A 301 -19.45 -30.25 -19.05
N VAL A 302 -19.75 -29.01 -18.67
CA VAL A 302 -18.75 -27.93 -18.56
C VAL A 302 -18.65 -27.50 -17.11
N TYR A 303 -17.44 -27.47 -16.57
CA TYR A 303 -17.11 -26.94 -15.25
C TYR A 303 -16.34 -25.65 -15.43
N GLN A 304 -16.85 -24.54 -14.89
CA GLN A 304 -16.21 -23.23 -14.96
C GLN A 304 -15.92 -22.71 -13.55
N PRO A 305 -14.65 -22.75 -13.10
CA PRO A 305 -14.24 -22.08 -11.88
C PRO A 305 -14.29 -20.56 -12.07
N LEU A 306 -14.87 -19.85 -11.08
CA LEU A 306 -15.03 -18.39 -11.13
C LEU A 306 -13.86 -17.64 -10.50
N GLN A 307 -13.04 -18.31 -9.71
CA GLN A 307 -11.87 -17.74 -9.04
C GLN A 307 -10.59 -18.47 -9.49
N PRO A 308 -9.41 -17.83 -9.30
CA PRO A 308 -8.13 -18.46 -9.60
C PRO A 308 -7.92 -19.78 -8.87
N LEU A 309 -7.30 -20.73 -9.55
CA LEU A 309 -6.86 -22.00 -8.99
C LEU A 309 -5.47 -21.82 -8.36
N PHE A 310 -5.37 -22.13 -7.06
CA PHE A 310 -4.13 -22.10 -6.28
C PHE A 310 -4.24 -23.08 -5.10
N PHE A 311 -3.20 -23.22 -4.30
CA PHE A 311 -3.15 -24.19 -3.20
C PHE A 311 -4.38 -24.15 -2.28
N GLY A 312 -4.95 -22.96 -2.04
CA GLY A 312 -6.13 -22.75 -1.19
C GLY A 312 -7.44 -23.20 -1.81
N THR A 313 -7.55 -23.29 -3.14
CA THR A 313 -8.78 -23.66 -3.88
C THR A 313 -8.71 -25.06 -4.53
N SER A 314 -7.50 -25.62 -4.67
CA SER A 314 -7.25 -26.86 -5.40
C SER A 314 -8.04 -28.07 -4.88
N LYS A 315 -8.20 -28.18 -3.56
CA LYS A 315 -8.97 -29.29 -2.95
C LYS A 315 -10.47 -29.17 -3.25
N ASP A 316 -11.02 -27.97 -3.16
CA ASP A 316 -12.45 -27.73 -3.41
C ASP A 316 -12.76 -27.82 -4.90
N PHE A 317 -11.82 -27.39 -5.75
CA PHE A 317 -11.88 -27.66 -7.19
C PHE A 317 -11.96 -29.16 -7.46
N ALA A 318 -11.03 -29.95 -6.96
CA ALA A 318 -11.03 -31.41 -7.21
C ALA A 318 -12.28 -32.14 -6.66
N ARG A 319 -12.90 -31.62 -5.59
CA ARG A 319 -14.16 -32.15 -5.03
C ARG A 319 -15.39 -31.82 -5.86
N ALA A 320 -15.37 -30.76 -6.64
CA ALA A 320 -16.52 -30.34 -7.42
C ALA A 320 -16.87 -31.35 -8.54
N PHE A 321 -15.93 -32.20 -8.93
CA PHE A 321 -16.07 -33.13 -10.03
C PHE A 321 -16.66 -34.50 -9.59
N THR A 322 -17.60 -34.99 -10.37
CA THR A 322 -18.31 -36.29 -10.14
C THR A 322 -18.15 -37.22 -11.34
N PRO A 323 -16.96 -37.83 -11.60
CA PRO A 323 -16.70 -38.58 -12.82
C PRO A 323 -17.66 -39.71 -13.07
N GLY A 324 -18.17 -40.36 -12.01
CA GLY A 324 -19.14 -41.45 -12.14
C GLY A 324 -20.52 -41.02 -12.64
N ALA A 325 -20.96 -39.82 -12.27
CA ALA A 325 -22.30 -39.31 -12.63
C ALA A 325 -22.29 -38.40 -13.88
N ASP A 326 -21.13 -37.91 -14.29
CA ASP A 326 -20.98 -36.99 -15.42
C ASP A 326 -21.11 -37.72 -16.75
N PRO A 327 -21.50 -37.01 -17.84
CA PRO A 327 -21.52 -37.53 -19.21
C PRO A 327 -20.15 -38.01 -19.72
N GLN A 328 -20.11 -38.54 -20.93
CA GLN A 328 -18.91 -39.09 -21.56
C GLN A 328 -17.81 -38.03 -21.78
N LYS A 329 -18.19 -36.74 -21.96
CA LYS A 329 -17.26 -35.64 -22.17
C LYS A 329 -17.37 -34.62 -21.04
N CYS A 330 -16.22 -34.36 -20.39
CA CYS A 330 -16.06 -33.30 -19.39
C CYS A 330 -15.13 -32.21 -19.92
N VAL A 331 -15.53 -30.96 -19.81
CA VAL A 331 -14.77 -29.81 -20.23
C VAL A 331 -14.59 -28.88 -19.03
N VAL A 332 -13.36 -28.43 -18.78
CA VAL A 332 -13.06 -27.39 -17.81
C VAL A 332 -12.75 -26.10 -18.56
N ASP A 333 -13.56 -25.07 -18.33
CA ASP A 333 -13.39 -23.77 -18.94
C ASP A 333 -12.70 -22.80 -17.96
N LEU A 334 -11.44 -22.49 -18.23
CA LEU A 334 -10.61 -21.57 -17.45
C LEU A 334 -10.65 -20.12 -17.95
N SER A 335 -11.58 -19.77 -18.84
CA SER A 335 -11.68 -18.41 -19.41
C SER A 335 -11.90 -17.31 -18.35
N ARG A 336 -12.46 -17.66 -17.19
CA ARG A 336 -12.70 -16.75 -16.04
C ARG A 336 -11.79 -17.05 -14.85
N SER A 337 -10.85 -17.96 -14.99
CA SER A 337 -9.94 -18.40 -13.94
C SER A 337 -8.51 -18.38 -14.45
N ALA A 338 -7.55 -18.37 -13.53
CA ALA A 338 -6.12 -18.46 -13.82
C ALA A 338 -5.49 -19.60 -13.02
N VAL A 339 -4.42 -20.18 -13.53
CA VAL A 339 -3.64 -21.22 -12.84
C VAL A 339 -2.45 -20.55 -12.15
N ALA A 340 -2.55 -20.34 -10.84
CA ALA A 340 -1.62 -19.48 -10.12
C ALA A 340 -0.38 -20.22 -9.57
N ASP A 341 -0.47 -21.53 -9.32
CA ASP A 341 0.63 -22.30 -8.73
C ASP A 341 0.66 -23.76 -9.19
N TYR A 342 1.73 -24.47 -8.78
CA TYR A 342 1.93 -25.88 -9.13
C TYR A 342 0.81 -26.78 -8.54
N THR A 343 0.27 -26.45 -7.36
CA THR A 343 -0.78 -27.22 -6.72
C THR A 343 -2.08 -27.19 -7.54
N ALA A 344 -2.33 -26.09 -8.23
CA ALA A 344 -3.46 -25.97 -9.15
C ALA A 344 -3.28 -26.88 -10.37
N VAL A 345 -2.05 -26.97 -10.91
CA VAL A 345 -1.74 -27.86 -12.04
C VAL A 345 -1.89 -29.32 -11.62
N ASP A 346 -1.41 -29.68 -10.43
CA ASP A 346 -1.53 -31.00 -9.85
C ASP A 346 -3.01 -31.40 -9.64
N ALA A 347 -3.83 -30.48 -9.16
CA ALA A 347 -5.28 -30.70 -9.02
C ALA A 347 -5.99 -30.92 -10.36
N LEU A 348 -5.60 -30.21 -11.42
CA LEU A 348 -6.10 -30.43 -12.78
C LEU A 348 -5.73 -31.81 -13.28
N ALA A 349 -4.50 -32.25 -13.05
CA ALA A 349 -4.02 -33.58 -13.42
C ALA A 349 -4.73 -34.70 -12.65
N ASP A 350 -4.93 -34.53 -11.35
CA ASP A 350 -5.65 -35.49 -10.51
C ASP A 350 -7.09 -35.66 -11.01
N VAL A 351 -7.77 -34.55 -11.34
CA VAL A 351 -9.12 -34.61 -11.94
C VAL A 351 -9.09 -35.32 -13.29
N ALA A 352 -8.14 -34.99 -14.19
CA ALA A 352 -7.98 -35.63 -15.47
C ALA A 352 -7.79 -37.16 -15.31
N ALA A 353 -6.90 -37.60 -14.43
CA ALA A 353 -6.67 -39.01 -14.15
C ALA A 353 -7.88 -39.73 -13.56
N ARG A 354 -8.77 -39.05 -12.83
CA ARG A 354 -10.02 -39.59 -12.32
C ARG A 354 -11.06 -39.86 -13.44
N TYR A 355 -11.09 -38.97 -14.47
CA TYR A 355 -11.95 -39.18 -15.65
C TYR A 355 -11.38 -40.28 -16.55
N GLU A 356 -10.08 -40.37 -16.73
CA GLU A 356 -9.41 -41.43 -17.47
C GLU A 356 -9.72 -42.83 -16.89
N LYS A 357 -9.69 -42.98 -15.56
CA LYS A 357 -10.04 -44.23 -14.87
C LYS A 357 -11.47 -44.75 -15.15
N VAL A 358 -12.37 -43.85 -15.52
CA VAL A 358 -13.77 -44.21 -15.89
C VAL A 358 -14.01 -44.15 -17.39
N GLU A 359 -12.93 -44.14 -18.18
CA GLU A 359 -12.94 -44.12 -19.66
C GLU A 359 -13.75 -42.96 -20.26
N LYS A 360 -13.68 -41.76 -19.61
CA LYS A 360 -14.34 -40.53 -20.05
C LYS A 360 -13.31 -39.49 -20.50
N SER A 361 -13.68 -38.71 -21.53
CA SER A 361 -12.79 -37.65 -22.02
C SER A 361 -12.82 -36.43 -21.12
N PHE A 362 -11.63 -35.84 -20.91
CA PHE A 362 -11.42 -34.62 -20.12
C PHE A 362 -10.66 -33.60 -20.99
N GLU A 363 -11.19 -32.41 -21.13
CA GLU A 363 -10.57 -31.34 -21.91
C GLU A 363 -10.51 -30.04 -21.10
N ILE A 364 -9.46 -29.26 -21.32
CA ILE A 364 -9.27 -27.92 -20.68
C ILE A 364 -9.30 -26.88 -21.80
N ILE A 365 -10.20 -25.90 -21.67
CA ILE A 365 -10.35 -24.79 -22.62
C ILE A 365 -10.22 -23.44 -21.92
N GLY A 366 -10.09 -22.36 -22.69
CA GLY A 366 -10.06 -21.00 -22.15
C GLY A 366 -8.77 -20.65 -21.39
N VAL A 367 -7.70 -21.40 -21.56
CA VAL A 367 -6.41 -21.18 -20.88
C VAL A 367 -5.69 -19.99 -21.51
N SER A 368 -5.17 -19.09 -20.68
CA SER A 368 -4.34 -17.98 -21.14
C SER A 368 -3.00 -18.48 -21.71
N ALA A 369 -2.33 -17.67 -22.55
CA ALA A 369 -1.04 -18.04 -23.12
C ALA A 369 0.04 -18.28 -22.03
N ASP A 370 -0.02 -17.50 -20.97
CA ASP A 370 0.92 -17.62 -19.84
C ASP A 370 0.62 -18.86 -18.99
N ASP A 371 -0.64 -19.13 -18.70
CA ASP A 371 -1.06 -20.34 -17.97
C ASP A 371 -0.76 -21.61 -18.76
N LYS A 372 -0.96 -21.60 -20.08
CA LYS A 372 -0.60 -22.71 -20.96
C LYS A 372 0.89 -23.04 -20.87
N LYS A 373 1.73 -22.00 -20.95
CA LYS A 373 3.17 -22.12 -20.81
C LYS A 373 3.57 -22.65 -19.42
N PHE A 374 2.88 -22.17 -18.38
CA PHE A 374 3.11 -22.62 -17.01
C PHE A 374 2.75 -24.09 -16.81
N ILE A 375 1.59 -24.56 -17.31
CA ILE A 375 1.18 -25.96 -17.26
C ILE A 375 2.16 -26.86 -18.03
N GLN A 376 2.66 -26.42 -19.20
CA GLN A 376 3.65 -27.15 -19.98
C GLN A 376 5.01 -27.25 -19.28
N LEU A 377 5.44 -26.18 -18.57
CA LEU A 377 6.68 -26.15 -17.78
C LEU A 377 6.60 -27.02 -16.53
N ALA A 378 5.42 -27.28 -16.00
CA ALA A 378 5.23 -28.16 -14.84
C ALA A 378 5.65 -29.64 -15.09
N GLY A 379 5.89 -29.99 -16.37
CA GLY A 379 6.61 -31.17 -16.79
C GLY A 379 5.86 -32.49 -16.73
N PRO A 380 6.58 -33.62 -16.92
CA PRO A 380 5.97 -34.95 -17.07
C PRO A 380 5.23 -35.50 -15.84
N ALA A 381 5.41 -34.90 -14.67
CA ALA A 381 4.67 -35.27 -13.46
C ALA A 381 3.16 -34.98 -13.57
N VAL A 382 2.76 -34.16 -14.56
CA VAL A 382 1.38 -33.70 -14.75
C VAL A 382 0.91 -34.01 -16.18
N LYS A 383 1.30 -35.16 -16.72
CA LYS A 383 0.93 -35.58 -18.09
C LYS A 383 -0.54 -35.42 -18.41
N GLY A 384 -1.45 -35.80 -17.51
CA GLY A 384 -2.89 -35.71 -17.74
C GLY A 384 -3.42 -34.31 -18.01
N ALA A 385 -2.86 -33.26 -17.40
CA ALA A 385 -3.27 -31.88 -17.66
C ALA A 385 -2.69 -31.34 -18.97
N ALA A 386 -1.45 -31.73 -19.33
CA ALA A 386 -0.82 -31.33 -20.59
C ALA A 386 -1.52 -32.00 -21.80
N ASP A 387 -1.82 -33.29 -21.69
CA ASP A 387 -2.55 -34.05 -22.73
C ASP A 387 -3.98 -33.51 -22.91
N ALA A 388 -4.64 -33.08 -21.85
CA ALA A 388 -5.97 -32.47 -21.89
C ALA A 388 -5.97 -31.07 -22.58
N LEU A 389 -4.81 -30.38 -22.62
CA LEU A 389 -4.67 -29.10 -23.35
C LEU A 389 -4.50 -29.32 -24.87
N ASP A 390 -3.92 -30.43 -25.28
CA ASP A 390 -3.65 -30.73 -26.72
C ASP A 390 -4.81 -31.41 -27.42
N GLY A 391 -5.84 -31.86 -26.70
CA GLY A 391 -7.06 -32.48 -27.19
C GLY A 391 -7.98 -31.55 -27.98
N GLY A 392 -7.46 -30.92 -29.03
CA GLY A 392 -8.20 -30.27 -30.10
C GLY A 392 -8.97 -28.98 -29.75
N VAL A 393 -8.46 -27.87 -30.23
CA VAL A 393 -9.16 -26.59 -30.31
C VAL A 393 -10.39 -26.69 -31.19
N THR A 394 -11.47 -27.27 -30.70
CA THR A 394 -12.80 -27.02 -31.24
C THR A 394 -13.36 -25.83 -30.46
N ARG A 395 -13.35 -24.67 -31.10
CA ARG A 395 -14.09 -23.50 -30.62
C ARG A 395 -15.53 -23.88 -30.38
N VAL A 396 -15.88 -24.18 -29.14
CA VAL A 396 -17.28 -24.18 -28.74
C VAL A 396 -17.67 -22.69 -28.69
N SER A 397 -18.43 -22.30 -29.69
CA SER A 397 -19.12 -21.03 -29.77
C SER A 397 -20.16 -20.98 -28.65
N SER A 398 -19.75 -20.63 -27.44
CA SER A 398 -20.67 -20.51 -26.31
C SER A 398 -20.42 -19.26 -25.48
N LYS A 399 -20.25 -18.11 -26.15
CA LYS A 399 -20.33 -16.85 -25.44
C LYS A 399 -21.75 -16.47 -25.01
N THR A 400 -22.79 -17.15 -25.51
CA THR A 400 -24.17 -16.69 -25.37
C THR A 400 -25.03 -17.51 -24.40
N ALA A 401 -24.86 -18.83 -24.31
CA ALA A 401 -25.81 -19.66 -23.59
C ALA A 401 -25.62 -19.73 -22.07
N LEU A 402 -24.40 -19.69 -21.56
CA LEU A 402 -24.13 -19.73 -20.09
C LEU A 402 -24.32 -18.39 -19.40
N VAL A 403 -24.17 -17.29 -20.12
CA VAL A 403 -24.35 -15.93 -19.57
C VAL A 403 -25.84 -15.59 -19.45
N GLU A 404 -26.68 -16.02 -20.38
CA GLU A 404 -28.13 -15.78 -20.33
C GLU A 404 -28.81 -16.53 -19.18
N ASP A 405 -28.37 -17.76 -18.83
CA ASP A 405 -28.93 -18.51 -17.70
C ASP A 405 -28.52 -17.94 -16.32
N ILE A 406 -27.37 -17.29 -16.21
CA ILE A 406 -26.90 -16.67 -14.93
C ILE A 406 -27.54 -15.30 -14.73
N GLU A 407 -27.76 -14.51 -15.79
CA GLU A 407 -28.42 -13.22 -15.71
C GLU A 407 -29.94 -13.32 -15.56
N ALA A 408 -30.56 -14.42 -16.03
CA ALA A 408 -32.00 -14.60 -16.00
C ALA A 408 -32.58 -14.97 -14.63
N ASN A 409 -31.79 -15.50 -13.67
CA ASN A 409 -32.34 -15.86 -12.37
C ASN A 409 -31.34 -15.82 -11.18
N PRO A 410 -31.03 -14.64 -10.63
CA PRO A 410 -30.15 -14.51 -9.47
C PRO A 410 -30.71 -15.14 -8.18
N LYS A 411 -32.02 -15.46 -8.12
CA LYS A 411 -32.66 -16.06 -6.93
C LYS A 411 -32.40 -17.56 -6.78
N ASP A 412 -32.13 -18.28 -7.85
CA ASP A 412 -31.85 -19.73 -7.79
C ASP A 412 -30.44 -20.03 -7.24
N VAL A 413 -29.52 -19.06 -7.31
CA VAL A 413 -28.18 -19.15 -6.70
C VAL A 413 -28.25 -19.07 -5.17
N GLU A 414 -29.14 -18.23 -4.63
CA GLU A 414 -29.32 -18.10 -3.16
C GLU A 414 -30.01 -19.30 -2.53
N LEU A 415 -30.95 -19.95 -3.23
CA LEU A 415 -31.67 -21.12 -2.73
C LEU A 415 -30.78 -22.37 -2.63
N ARG A 416 -29.81 -22.52 -3.52
CA ARG A 416 -28.84 -23.65 -3.49
C ARG A 416 -27.77 -23.46 -2.40
N GLN A 417 -27.43 -22.23 -2.03
CA GLN A 417 -26.53 -21.96 -0.90
C GLN A 417 -27.13 -22.31 0.45
N ARG A 418 -28.47 -22.21 0.63
CA ARG A 418 -29.16 -22.60 1.87
C ARG A 418 -29.37 -24.10 2.01
N ALA A 419 -29.41 -24.84 0.92
CA ALA A 419 -29.57 -26.28 0.96
C ALA A 419 -28.27 -27.05 1.25
N GLY A 420 -27.10 -26.46 1.00
CA GLY A 420 -25.78 -27.06 1.28
C GLY A 420 -25.24 -26.83 2.70
N SER A 421 -25.90 -26.03 3.52
CA SER A 421 -25.45 -25.71 4.89
C SER A 421 -26.12 -26.57 5.98
N HIS A 422 -26.94 -27.60 5.61
CA HIS A 422 -27.66 -28.48 6.52
C HIS A 422 -27.44 -29.97 6.24
N SER A 423 -26.26 -30.35 5.77
CA SER A 423 -25.85 -31.75 5.72
C SER A 423 -24.44 -31.96 6.27
#